data_66cd4ab02b3b55fd03d00138d5deb35e
#
_entry.id   66cd4ab02b3b55fd03d00138d5deb35e
#
_cell.length_a   1.000
_cell.length_b   1.000
_cell.length_c   1.000
_cell.angle_alpha   90.00
_cell.angle_beta   90.00
_cell.angle_gamma   90.00
#
_symmetry.space_group_name_H-M   'P 1'
#
loop_
_entity.id
_entity.type
_entity.pdbx_description
1 polymer ?
#
loop_
_entity_poly.entity_id
_entity_poly.type
_entity_poly.pdbx_seq_one_letter_code
_entity_poly.pdbx_strand_id
1 'polypeptide(L)'
;MTPHISIIVLNWNGKSLTSDCLHSLKKITYPRFSVSVVDNGSTDGSVEFLESEFPDINLIKLHRNYRYAGGNNRGFEVVFPQPEKSGYALFLNNDTLVEPEFLDKLVAGIAEFGGDHIFSPKILYADHPDRIWFAGGVANLTVANVSHIGIREIDNGRFEQNTHTDFVSGCALMIHADVFHKLGGFDESFGMYSEDVDLCLRAANQGVSCYMIAKSKIYHKVSASIGGNRSFLKNTRKLWALLKLIRRHKGYFITLISFVCLVYQISKQYFNSTKFRQ
;
A
#
# COMPACT_ATOMS: atom_id res chain seq x y z
N MET A 1 -1.91 10.85 -24.48
CA MET A 1 -1.98 9.37 -24.74
C MET A 1 -2.43 8.68 -23.45
N THR A 2 -3.25 7.63 -23.55
CA THR A 2 -3.67 6.82 -22.40
C THR A 2 -2.46 6.03 -21.87
N PRO A 3 -2.02 6.21 -20.60
CA PRO A 3 -0.82 5.55 -20.09
C PRO A 3 -1.02 4.03 -19.95
N HIS A 4 0.06 3.25 -19.99
CA HIS A 4 0.03 1.83 -19.66
C HIS A 4 0.23 1.66 -18.15
N ILE A 5 -0.62 0.83 -17.51
CA ILE A 5 -0.55 0.52 -16.08
C ILE A 5 -0.14 -0.94 -15.91
N SER A 6 1.02 -1.19 -15.33
CA SER A 6 1.43 -2.54 -14.94
C SER A 6 1.07 -2.78 -13.47
N ILE A 7 0.09 -3.64 -13.24
CA ILE A 7 -0.34 -4.05 -11.89
C ILE A 7 0.58 -5.15 -11.41
N ILE A 8 1.21 -4.95 -10.27
CA ILE A 8 2.10 -5.89 -9.60
C ILE A 8 1.41 -6.38 -8.33
N VAL A 9 1.01 -7.64 -8.30
CA VAL A 9 0.33 -8.28 -7.16
C VAL A 9 1.32 -9.18 -6.45
N LEU A 10 1.61 -8.90 -5.17
CA LEU A 10 2.52 -9.72 -4.36
C LEU A 10 1.75 -10.83 -3.65
N ASN A 11 2.08 -12.09 -3.93
CA ASN A 11 1.54 -13.27 -3.26
C ASN A 11 2.57 -13.91 -2.32
N TRP A 12 2.15 -14.31 -1.14
CA TRP A 12 2.85 -15.23 -0.26
C TRP A 12 1.88 -16.05 0.58
N ASN A 13 1.76 -17.33 0.28
CA ASN A 13 0.84 -18.26 0.94
C ASN A 13 -0.59 -17.72 1.01
N GLY A 14 -1.06 -17.14 -0.10
CA GLY A 14 -2.35 -16.46 -0.20
C GLY A 14 -3.18 -16.91 -1.40
N LYS A 15 -3.16 -18.21 -1.74
CA LYS A 15 -3.82 -18.78 -2.93
C LYS A 15 -5.24 -18.27 -3.17
N SER A 16 -6.11 -18.40 -2.18
CA SER A 16 -7.52 -17.98 -2.31
C SER A 16 -7.67 -16.46 -2.46
N LEU A 17 -6.91 -15.67 -1.67
CA LEU A 17 -6.96 -14.21 -1.73
C LEU A 17 -6.50 -13.69 -3.09
N THR A 18 -5.39 -14.25 -3.59
CA THR A 18 -4.84 -13.89 -4.90
C THR A 18 -5.83 -14.26 -6.02
N SER A 19 -6.48 -15.42 -5.93
CA SER A 19 -7.53 -15.82 -6.87
C SER A 19 -8.68 -14.81 -6.92
N ASP A 20 -9.20 -14.42 -5.77
CA ASP A 20 -10.30 -13.43 -5.69
C ASP A 20 -9.88 -12.06 -6.25
N CYS A 21 -8.66 -11.61 -5.93
CA CYS A 21 -8.09 -10.39 -6.48
C CYS A 21 -8.02 -10.45 -8.01
N LEU A 22 -7.45 -11.52 -8.56
CA LEU A 22 -7.32 -11.72 -10.01
C LEU A 22 -8.67 -11.78 -10.73
N HIS A 23 -9.68 -12.44 -10.14
CA HIS A 23 -11.03 -12.43 -10.68
C HIS A 23 -11.66 -11.03 -10.70
N SER A 24 -11.33 -10.17 -9.72
CA SER A 24 -11.78 -8.77 -9.76
C SER A 24 -11.04 -7.97 -10.84
N LEU A 25 -9.73 -8.20 -11.01
CA LEU A 25 -8.91 -7.55 -12.03
C LEU A 25 -9.33 -7.89 -13.46
N LYS A 26 -9.86 -9.11 -13.71
CA LYS A 26 -10.42 -9.50 -15.02
C LYS A 26 -11.62 -8.65 -15.46
N LYS A 27 -12.27 -7.92 -14.54
CA LYS A 27 -13.45 -7.08 -14.81
C LYS A 27 -13.11 -5.62 -15.11
N ILE A 28 -11.83 -5.24 -15.08
CA ILE A 28 -11.37 -3.87 -15.32
C ILE A 28 -11.75 -3.42 -16.72
N THR A 29 -12.30 -2.20 -16.83
CA THR A 29 -12.72 -1.56 -18.09
C THR A 29 -11.61 -0.80 -18.78
N TYR A 30 -10.58 -0.39 -18.04
CA TYR A 30 -9.44 0.34 -18.57
C TYR A 30 -8.65 -0.49 -19.61
N PRO A 31 -8.41 0.02 -20.85
CA PRO A 31 -7.95 -0.84 -21.95
C PRO A 31 -6.43 -1.11 -21.96
N ARG A 32 -5.62 -0.34 -21.25
CA ARG A 32 -4.15 -0.39 -21.35
C ARG A 32 -3.49 -0.76 -20.02
N PHE A 33 -3.68 -1.99 -19.59
CA PHE A 33 -3.02 -2.52 -18.40
C PHE A 33 -2.48 -3.93 -18.63
N SER A 34 -1.59 -4.36 -17.74
CA SER A 34 -1.12 -5.74 -17.63
C SER A 34 -1.07 -6.12 -16.15
N VAL A 35 -1.18 -7.42 -15.86
CA VAL A 35 -1.12 -7.95 -14.49
C VAL A 35 0.04 -8.92 -14.38
N SER A 36 0.89 -8.71 -13.38
CA SER A 36 1.95 -9.62 -12.99
C SER A 36 1.73 -10.06 -11.54
N VAL A 37 1.81 -11.35 -11.28
CA VAL A 37 1.81 -11.87 -9.91
C VAL A 37 3.24 -12.23 -9.53
N VAL A 38 3.71 -11.67 -8.41
CA VAL A 38 5.00 -12.03 -7.83
C VAL A 38 4.75 -13.02 -6.71
N ASP A 39 5.00 -14.30 -6.98
CA ASP A 39 4.99 -15.30 -5.91
C ASP A 39 6.28 -15.21 -5.10
N ASN A 40 6.15 -14.83 -3.85
CA ASN A 40 7.24 -14.52 -2.92
C ASN A 40 7.73 -15.77 -2.16
N GLY A 41 7.86 -16.89 -2.87
CA GLY A 41 8.32 -18.18 -2.31
C GLY A 41 7.24 -18.86 -1.48
N SER A 42 6.03 -19.00 -2.04
CA SER A 42 4.92 -19.72 -1.39
C SER A 42 5.15 -21.22 -1.28
N THR A 43 4.53 -21.82 -0.28
CA THR A 43 4.59 -23.27 0.02
C THR A 43 3.20 -23.90 0.19
N ASP A 44 2.13 -23.15 -0.11
CA ASP A 44 0.72 -23.55 0.04
C ASP A 44 0.09 -24.08 -1.25
N GLY A 45 0.89 -24.32 -2.31
CA GLY A 45 0.39 -24.70 -3.63
C GLY A 45 -0.16 -23.50 -4.44
N SER A 46 0.20 -22.27 -4.07
CA SER A 46 -0.18 -21.07 -4.82
C SER A 46 0.34 -21.07 -6.24
N VAL A 47 1.60 -21.49 -6.44
CA VAL A 47 2.25 -21.45 -7.75
C VAL A 47 1.52 -22.34 -8.75
N GLU A 48 1.36 -23.62 -8.40
CA GLU A 48 0.69 -24.62 -9.25
C GLU A 48 -0.75 -24.24 -9.55
N PHE A 49 -1.44 -23.71 -8.54
CA PHE A 49 -2.81 -23.21 -8.69
C PHE A 49 -2.89 -22.04 -9.67
N LEU A 50 -2.00 -21.04 -9.53
CA LEU A 50 -2.00 -19.85 -10.37
C LEU A 50 -1.64 -20.20 -11.83
N GLU A 51 -0.71 -21.12 -12.06
CA GLU A 51 -0.38 -21.61 -13.40
C GLU A 51 -1.55 -22.34 -14.07
N SER A 52 -2.34 -23.09 -13.30
CA SER A 52 -3.50 -23.82 -13.80
C SER A 52 -4.69 -22.92 -14.08
N GLU A 53 -5.07 -22.05 -13.13
CA GLU A 53 -6.30 -21.26 -13.20
C GLU A 53 -6.14 -19.94 -13.96
N PHE A 54 -4.90 -19.44 -14.08
CA PHE A 54 -4.57 -18.18 -14.71
C PHE A 54 -3.37 -18.33 -15.68
N PRO A 55 -3.46 -19.20 -16.71
CA PRO A 55 -2.31 -19.53 -17.57
C PRO A 55 -1.74 -18.33 -18.33
N ASP A 56 -2.55 -17.29 -18.57
CA ASP A 56 -2.14 -16.08 -19.31
C ASP A 56 -1.51 -15.02 -18.40
N ILE A 57 -1.38 -15.28 -17.09
CA ILE A 57 -0.83 -14.29 -16.19
C ILE A 57 0.70 -14.34 -16.19
N ASN A 58 1.34 -13.17 -16.11
CA ASN A 58 2.78 -13.11 -15.92
C ASN A 58 3.11 -13.48 -14.46
N LEU A 59 3.49 -14.75 -14.21
CA LEU A 59 3.84 -15.25 -12.88
C LEU A 59 5.36 -15.21 -12.67
N ILE A 60 5.81 -14.34 -11.76
CA ILE A 60 7.20 -14.16 -11.35
C ILE A 60 7.42 -14.95 -10.07
N LYS A 61 8.22 -16.02 -10.13
CA LYS A 61 8.48 -16.93 -9.00
C LYS A 61 9.77 -16.57 -8.30
N LEU A 62 9.69 -16.16 -7.04
CA LEU A 62 10.85 -15.92 -6.19
C LEU A 62 11.17 -17.18 -5.34
N HIS A 63 12.42 -17.40 -5.07
CA HIS A 63 12.87 -18.62 -4.38
C HIS A 63 12.65 -18.63 -2.85
N ARG A 64 12.30 -17.45 -2.26
CA ARG A 64 12.01 -17.29 -0.82
C ARG A 64 11.18 -16.04 -0.58
N ASN A 65 10.64 -15.89 0.63
CA ASN A 65 9.94 -14.69 1.05
C ASN A 65 10.91 -13.52 1.32
N TYR A 66 10.92 -12.52 0.45
CA TYR A 66 11.63 -11.24 0.58
C TYR A 66 10.82 -10.17 1.30
N ARG A 67 9.69 -10.52 1.93
CA ARG A 67 8.73 -9.61 2.53
C ARG A 67 8.11 -8.65 1.50
N TYR A 68 7.38 -7.64 1.98
CA TYR A 68 6.65 -6.74 1.10
C TYR A 68 7.59 -5.92 0.19
N ALA A 69 8.52 -5.17 0.79
CA ALA A 69 9.43 -4.30 0.03
C ALA A 69 10.28 -5.07 -1.00
N GLY A 70 10.94 -6.13 -0.56
CA GLY A 70 11.83 -6.89 -1.43
C GLY A 70 11.12 -7.70 -2.51
N GLY A 71 9.92 -8.22 -2.23
CA GLY A 71 9.10 -8.90 -3.23
C GLY A 71 8.62 -7.94 -4.32
N ASN A 72 8.09 -6.78 -3.93
CA ASN A 72 7.64 -5.76 -4.88
C ASN A 72 8.78 -5.15 -5.70
N ASN A 73 9.95 -4.88 -5.10
CA ASN A 73 11.12 -4.39 -5.85
C ASN A 73 11.53 -5.40 -6.95
N ARG A 74 11.62 -6.69 -6.63
CA ARG A 74 11.97 -7.74 -7.62
C ARG A 74 10.93 -7.89 -8.70
N GLY A 75 9.65 -7.82 -8.33
CA GLY A 75 8.56 -7.79 -9.30
C GLY A 75 8.67 -6.59 -10.22
N PHE A 76 8.95 -5.41 -9.68
CA PHE A 76 9.12 -4.19 -10.44
C PHE A 76 10.30 -4.29 -11.42
N GLU A 77 11.45 -4.78 -11.01
CA GLU A 77 12.63 -4.96 -11.85
C GLU A 77 12.36 -5.87 -13.07
N VAL A 78 11.55 -6.93 -12.88
CA VAL A 78 11.15 -7.82 -13.99
C VAL A 78 10.15 -7.14 -14.93
N VAL A 79 9.19 -6.38 -14.38
CA VAL A 79 8.12 -5.72 -15.16
C VAL A 79 8.64 -4.48 -15.88
N PHE A 80 9.58 -3.76 -15.29
CA PHE A 80 10.21 -2.54 -15.83
C PHE A 80 11.73 -2.69 -15.91
N PRO A 81 12.25 -3.58 -16.77
CA PRO A 81 13.70 -3.67 -16.98
C PRO A 81 14.23 -2.35 -17.55
N GLN A 82 15.30 -1.84 -16.96
CA GLN A 82 15.96 -0.60 -17.40
C GLN A 82 16.63 -0.78 -18.77
N PRO A 83 16.68 0.28 -19.63
CA PRO A 83 16.02 1.60 -19.57
C PRO A 83 14.73 1.69 -20.42
N GLU A 84 14.19 0.59 -20.89
CA GLU A 84 13.37 0.56 -22.11
C GLU A 84 11.85 0.63 -21.89
N LYS A 85 11.35 0.48 -20.65
CA LYS A 85 9.90 0.42 -20.44
C LYS A 85 9.40 1.57 -19.57
N SER A 86 8.67 2.50 -20.21
CA SER A 86 7.95 3.59 -19.55
C SER A 86 6.52 3.20 -19.20
N GLY A 87 5.96 3.79 -18.16
CA GLY A 87 4.58 3.59 -17.71
C GLY A 87 4.44 3.70 -16.22
N TYR A 88 3.29 3.27 -15.69
CA TYR A 88 3.02 3.30 -14.26
C TYR A 88 3.03 1.89 -13.68
N ALA A 89 3.72 1.73 -12.57
CA ALA A 89 3.56 0.57 -11.69
C ALA A 89 2.39 0.84 -10.72
N LEU A 90 1.49 -0.11 -10.59
CA LEU A 90 0.50 -0.17 -9.51
C LEU A 90 0.82 -1.37 -8.63
N PHE A 91 1.43 -1.12 -7.48
CA PHE A 91 1.59 -2.14 -6.45
C PHE A 91 0.24 -2.36 -5.78
N LEU A 92 -0.24 -3.59 -5.80
CA LEU A 92 -1.56 -3.95 -5.30
C LEU A 92 -1.47 -5.19 -4.40
N ASN A 93 -2.00 -5.10 -3.19
CA ASN A 93 -2.07 -6.26 -2.31
C ASN A 93 -3.01 -7.34 -2.88
N ASN A 94 -2.65 -8.61 -2.68
CA ASN A 94 -3.43 -9.75 -3.14
C ASN A 94 -4.73 -9.98 -2.34
N ASP A 95 -4.93 -9.31 -1.22
CA ASP A 95 -6.15 -9.34 -0.41
C ASP A 95 -7.09 -8.16 -0.70
N THR A 96 -7.08 -7.66 -1.94
CA THR A 96 -7.95 -6.59 -2.43
C THR A 96 -8.92 -7.06 -3.50
N LEU A 97 -10.07 -6.37 -3.57
CA LEU A 97 -11.02 -6.47 -4.67
C LEU A 97 -11.17 -5.08 -5.28
N VAL A 98 -11.21 -4.99 -6.61
CA VAL A 98 -11.28 -3.71 -7.32
C VAL A 98 -12.62 -3.50 -8.01
N GLU A 99 -13.09 -2.24 -8.09
CA GLU A 99 -14.20 -1.87 -8.97
C GLU A 99 -13.76 -1.90 -10.44
N PRO A 100 -14.66 -2.24 -11.39
CA PRO A 100 -14.30 -2.29 -12.81
C PRO A 100 -13.67 -1.00 -13.35
N GLU A 101 -14.14 0.15 -12.93
CA GLU A 101 -13.70 1.47 -13.40
C GLU A 101 -12.58 2.10 -12.54
N PHE A 102 -12.02 1.35 -11.55
CA PHE A 102 -11.08 1.97 -10.60
C PHE A 102 -9.82 2.53 -11.27
N LEU A 103 -9.32 1.85 -12.33
CA LEU A 103 -8.15 2.34 -13.07
C LEU A 103 -8.48 3.58 -13.91
N ASP A 104 -9.64 3.63 -14.57
CA ASP A 104 -10.07 4.81 -15.32
C ASP A 104 -10.09 6.03 -14.41
N LYS A 105 -10.67 5.85 -13.22
CA LYS A 105 -10.77 6.91 -12.19
C LYS A 105 -9.40 7.27 -11.61
N LEU A 106 -8.53 6.28 -11.37
CA LEU A 106 -7.18 6.49 -10.85
C LEU A 106 -6.29 7.26 -11.84
N VAL A 107 -6.38 6.90 -13.13
CA VAL A 107 -5.66 7.57 -14.21
C VAL A 107 -6.16 9.01 -14.44
N ALA A 108 -7.43 9.30 -14.16
CA ALA A 108 -7.93 10.67 -14.20
C ALA A 108 -7.16 11.61 -13.25
N GLY A 109 -6.64 11.09 -12.13
CA GLY A 109 -5.75 11.83 -11.23
C GLY A 109 -4.44 12.29 -11.89
N ILE A 110 -3.92 11.52 -12.84
CA ILE A 110 -2.73 11.91 -13.63
C ILE A 110 -3.03 13.15 -14.48
N ALA A 111 -4.22 13.22 -15.07
CA ALA A 111 -4.64 14.37 -15.87
C ALA A 111 -4.88 15.62 -15.00
N GLU A 112 -5.30 15.43 -13.75
CA GLU A 112 -5.61 16.54 -12.82
C GLU A 112 -4.34 17.12 -12.17
N PHE A 113 -3.39 16.25 -11.75
CA PHE A 113 -2.25 16.67 -10.92
C PHE A 113 -0.89 16.56 -11.63
N GLY A 114 -0.82 15.92 -12.78
CA GLY A 114 0.43 15.60 -13.46
C GLY A 114 0.91 14.17 -13.18
N GLY A 115 1.80 13.67 -14.05
CA GLY A 115 2.20 12.26 -14.06
C GLY A 115 3.28 11.86 -13.07
N ASP A 116 4.07 12.82 -12.58
CA ASP A 116 5.26 12.57 -11.76
C ASP A 116 4.95 12.49 -10.25
N HIS A 117 3.72 12.08 -9.91
CA HIS A 117 3.24 11.98 -8.54
C HIS A 117 2.86 10.54 -8.17
N ILE A 118 2.56 10.31 -6.91
CA ILE A 118 2.12 9.01 -6.38
C ILE A 118 0.62 9.07 -6.13
N PHE A 119 -0.10 8.07 -6.60
CA PHE A 119 -1.56 8.01 -6.52
C PHE A 119 -2.04 6.77 -5.78
N SER A 120 -3.14 6.89 -5.07
CA SER A 120 -3.85 5.77 -4.44
C SER A 120 -5.35 5.92 -4.61
N PRO A 121 -6.09 4.82 -4.80
CA PRO A 121 -7.54 4.86 -4.67
C PRO A 121 -7.97 5.10 -3.23
N LYS A 122 -9.23 5.48 -3.02
CA LYS A 122 -9.90 5.34 -1.73
C LYS A 122 -10.09 3.85 -1.46
N ILE A 123 -9.71 3.39 -0.26
CA ILE A 123 -9.78 1.97 0.10
C ILE A 123 -10.83 1.78 1.19
N LEU A 124 -11.76 0.87 0.94
CA LEU A 124 -12.83 0.50 1.85
C LEU A 124 -12.56 -0.87 2.48
N TYR A 125 -13.22 -1.21 3.57
CA TYR A 125 -13.20 -2.57 4.09
C TYR A 125 -14.04 -3.50 3.22
N ALA A 126 -13.54 -4.67 2.86
CA ALA A 126 -14.29 -5.63 2.05
C ALA A 126 -15.50 -6.20 2.83
N ASP A 127 -15.35 -6.45 4.14
CA ASP A 127 -16.41 -6.97 5.00
C ASP A 127 -17.43 -5.88 5.41
N HIS A 128 -17.07 -4.60 5.26
CA HIS A 128 -17.89 -3.44 5.57
C HIS A 128 -17.69 -2.38 4.48
N PRO A 129 -18.28 -2.55 3.29
CA PRO A 129 -18.00 -1.72 2.11
C PRO A 129 -18.50 -0.27 2.25
N ASP A 130 -19.26 0.03 3.28
CA ASP A 130 -19.65 1.38 3.70
C ASP A 130 -18.60 2.07 4.59
N ARG A 131 -17.50 1.39 4.97
CA ARG A 131 -16.48 1.92 5.88
C ARG A 131 -15.14 2.11 5.19
N ILE A 132 -14.52 3.24 5.49
CA ILE A 132 -13.21 3.63 4.97
C ILE A 132 -12.11 2.86 5.72
N TRP A 133 -11.20 2.25 4.96
CA TRP A 133 -9.94 1.75 5.47
C TRP A 133 -8.82 2.78 5.27
N PHE A 134 -8.84 3.50 4.11
CA PHE A 134 -7.87 4.55 3.78
C PHE A 134 -8.50 5.59 2.83
N ALA A 135 -8.49 6.86 3.25
CA ALA A 135 -8.84 8.02 2.45
C ALA A 135 -7.73 9.09 2.46
N GLY A 136 -6.47 8.63 2.48
CA GLY A 136 -5.26 9.42 2.63
C GLY A 136 -4.49 9.10 3.91
N GLY A 137 -3.28 9.60 4.03
CA GLY A 137 -2.40 9.36 5.18
C GLY A 137 -1.82 10.65 5.75
N VAL A 138 -1.64 10.69 7.06
CA VAL A 138 -0.93 11.75 7.80
C VAL A 138 0.34 11.18 8.40
N ALA A 139 1.47 11.87 8.20
CA ALA A 139 2.79 11.47 8.71
C ALA A 139 3.47 12.62 9.49
N ASN A 140 3.02 12.89 10.70
CA ASN A 140 3.70 13.83 11.61
C ASN A 140 4.69 13.07 12.49
N LEU A 141 5.94 12.95 12.02
CA LEU A 141 6.98 12.18 12.68
C LEU A 141 7.44 12.79 14.00
N THR A 142 7.27 14.10 14.21
CA THR A 142 7.70 14.77 15.46
C THR A 142 6.91 14.28 16.67
N VAL A 143 5.62 13.97 16.47
CA VAL A 143 4.75 13.44 17.53
C VAL A 143 4.44 11.95 17.36
N ALA A 144 5.23 11.24 16.54
CA ALA A 144 5.05 9.82 16.24
C ALA A 144 3.65 9.46 15.71
N ASN A 145 3.00 10.38 14.98
CA ASN A 145 1.68 10.15 14.38
C ASN A 145 1.83 9.78 12.89
N VAL A 146 1.61 8.50 12.59
CA VAL A 146 1.43 8.00 11.22
C VAL A 146 0.10 7.25 11.20
N SER A 147 -0.87 7.78 10.47
CA SER A 147 -2.25 7.28 10.52
C SER A 147 -2.98 7.43 9.20
N HIS A 148 -3.96 6.57 8.97
CA HIS A 148 -4.88 6.68 7.85
C HIS A 148 -6.01 7.67 8.17
N ILE A 149 -6.31 8.56 7.23
CA ILE A 149 -7.46 9.46 7.29
C ILE A 149 -8.73 8.64 7.06
N GLY A 150 -9.78 8.91 7.83
CA GLY A 150 -11.09 8.28 7.69
C GLY A 150 -11.19 6.83 8.17
N ILE A 151 -10.12 6.24 8.73
CA ILE A 151 -10.12 4.82 9.12
C ILE A 151 -11.29 4.46 10.03
N ARG A 152 -12.11 3.47 9.61
CA ARG A 152 -13.34 2.99 10.25
C ARG A 152 -14.52 3.96 10.23
N GLU A 153 -14.38 5.16 9.67
CA GLU A 153 -15.50 6.08 9.45
C GLU A 153 -16.42 5.53 8.34
N ILE A 154 -17.70 5.89 8.40
CA ILE A 154 -18.64 5.60 7.32
C ILE A 154 -18.33 6.52 6.14
N ASP A 155 -18.32 5.98 4.92
CA ASP A 155 -18.16 6.75 3.67
C ASP A 155 -19.45 7.50 3.35
N ASN A 156 -19.68 8.63 4.02
CA ASN A 156 -20.90 9.44 3.98
C ASN A 156 -20.77 10.67 3.07
N GLY A 157 -19.84 10.68 2.13
CA GLY A 157 -19.59 11.79 1.21
C GLY A 157 -18.54 12.78 1.67
N ARG A 158 -17.97 12.65 2.88
CA ARG A 158 -16.90 13.55 3.36
C ARG A 158 -15.59 13.42 2.56
N PHE A 159 -15.33 12.25 1.97
CA PHE A 159 -14.08 11.94 1.27
C PHE A 159 -14.31 11.74 -0.24
N GLU A 160 -15.08 12.64 -0.87
CA GLU A 160 -15.40 12.59 -2.31
C GLU A 160 -14.55 13.54 -3.16
N GLN A 161 -13.60 14.26 -2.55
CA GLN A 161 -12.65 15.14 -3.24
C GLN A 161 -11.28 14.45 -3.33
N ASN A 162 -10.64 14.55 -4.50
CA ASN A 162 -9.25 14.20 -4.65
C ASN A 162 -8.38 15.04 -3.72
N THR A 163 -7.50 14.42 -2.95
CA THR A 163 -6.84 15.10 -1.84
C THR A 163 -5.35 14.81 -1.82
N HIS A 164 -4.55 15.89 -1.69
CA HIS A 164 -3.14 15.76 -1.33
C HIS A 164 -3.00 15.09 0.05
N THR A 165 -2.01 14.22 0.19
CA THR A 165 -1.79 13.44 1.41
C THR A 165 -0.30 13.24 1.67
N ASP A 166 0.12 13.07 2.93
CA ASP A 166 1.54 12.90 3.25
C ASP A 166 2.09 11.56 2.74
N PHE A 167 1.25 10.53 2.68
CA PHE A 167 1.60 9.23 2.10
C PHE A 167 0.38 8.52 1.54
N VAL A 168 0.62 7.56 0.67
CA VAL A 168 -0.37 6.58 0.20
C VAL A 168 -0.02 5.19 0.71
N SER A 169 -1.04 4.36 0.90
CA SER A 169 -0.84 3.01 1.43
C SER A 169 -0.26 2.07 0.37
N GLY A 170 0.71 1.25 0.78
CA GLY A 170 1.22 0.14 -0.03
C GLY A 170 0.18 -0.90 -0.43
N CYS A 171 -1.03 -0.86 0.17
CA CYS A 171 -2.15 -1.69 -0.27
C CYS A 171 -2.52 -1.45 -1.75
N ALA A 172 -2.47 -0.19 -2.21
CA ALA A 172 -2.64 0.20 -3.61
C ALA A 172 -1.90 1.51 -3.89
N LEU A 173 -0.70 1.43 -4.45
CA LEU A 173 0.19 2.55 -4.72
C LEU A 173 0.54 2.58 -6.20
N MET A 174 0.11 3.62 -6.92
CA MET A 174 0.47 3.85 -8.31
C MET A 174 1.54 4.94 -8.43
N ILE A 175 2.61 4.66 -9.18
CA ILE A 175 3.75 5.56 -9.38
C ILE A 175 4.34 5.38 -10.78
N HIS A 176 4.83 6.45 -11.39
CA HIS A 176 5.56 6.34 -12.65
C HIS A 176 6.87 5.55 -12.46
N ALA A 177 7.19 4.66 -13.40
CA ALA A 177 8.36 3.78 -13.29
C ALA A 177 9.66 4.54 -13.07
N ASP A 178 9.88 5.64 -13.82
CA ASP A 178 11.10 6.46 -13.69
C ASP A 178 11.19 7.12 -12.32
N VAL A 179 10.06 7.54 -11.73
CA VAL A 179 10.04 8.10 -10.37
C VAL A 179 10.40 7.03 -9.36
N PHE A 180 9.85 5.83 -9.47
CA PHE A 180 10.16 4.72 -8.59
C PHE A 180 11.65 4.31 -8.67
N HIS A 181 12.21 4.25 -9.87
CA HIS A 181 13.65 4.02 -10.09
C HIS A 181 14.51 5.11 -9.44
N LYS A 182 14.22 6.41 -9.69
CA LYS A 182 14.95 7.54 -9.10
C LYS A 182 14.94 7.52 -7.57
N LEU A 183 13.83 7.06 -6.98
CA LEU A 183 13.71 6.90 -5.54
C LEU A 183 14.46 5.66 -5.00
N GLY A 184 14.93 4.76 -5.86
CA GLY A 184 15.58 3.51 -5.46
C GLY A 184 14.64 2.44 -4.92
N GLY A 185 13.36 2.51 -5.28
CA GLY A 185 12.35 1.54 -4.86
C GLY A 185 11.95 1.64 -3.39
N PHE A 186 11.31 0.58 -2.88
CA PHE A 186 11.04 0.42 -1.45
C PHE A 186 12.33 0.07 -0.68
N ASP A 187 12.53 0.65 0.50
CA ASP A 187 13.65 0.26 1.36
C ASP A 187 13.40 -1.09 2.05
N GLU A 188 14.08 -2.14 1.57
CA GLU A 188 13.94 -3.50 2.09
C GLU A 188 14.31 -3.65 3.57
N SER A 189 15.03 -2.69 4.14
CA SER A 189 15.41 -2.70 5.54
C SER A 189 14.25 -2.47 6.51
N PHE A 190 13.07 -1.98 6.04
CA PHE A 190 11.84 -1.92 6.82
C PHE A 190 11.20 -3.31 6.96
N GLY A 191 11.33 -4.14 5.97
CA GLY A 191 10.81 -5.50 5.94
C GLY A 191 9.31 -5.59 5.79
N MET A 192 8.55 -5.07 6.74
CA MET A 192 7.10 -4.97 6.74
C MET A 192 6.71 -3.80 7.64
N TYR A 193 5.81 -2.96 7.17
CA TYR A 193 5.34 -1.68 7.74
C TYR A 193 6.31 -0.51 7.55
N SER A 194 5.75 0.63 7.19
CA SER A 194 6.37 1.93 6.96
C SER A 194 7.28 2.05 5.72
N GLU A 195 7.45 1.00 4.92
CA GLU A 195 8.16 1.07 3.63
C GLU A 195 7.45 1.97 2.61
N ASP A 196 6.12 1.99 2.65
CA ASP A 196 5.26 2.86 1.85
C ASP A 196 5.35 4.32 2.30
N VAL A 197 5.29 4.55 3.60
CA VAL A 197 5.47 5.89 4.19
C VAL A 197 6.88 6.43 3.91
N ASP A 198 7.92 5.59 4.06
CA ASP A 198 9.30 5.96 3.75
C ASP A 198 9.46 6.36 2.28
N LEU A 199 8.90 5.57 1.35
CA LEU A 199 8.92 5.89 -0.08
C LEU A 199 8.28 7.26 -0.35
N CYS A 200 7.08 7.51 0.21
CA CYS A 200 6.36 8.77 0.04
C CYS A 200 7.12 9.97 0.63
N LEU A 201 7.75 9.81 1.80
CA LEU A 201 8.55 10.88 2.40
C LEU A 201 9.85 11.17 1.60
N ARG A 202 10.49 10.13 1.02
CA ARG A 202 11.62 10.33 0.08
C ARG A 202 11.16 11.02 -1.19
N ALA A 203 9.99 10.67 -1.70
CA ALA A 203 9.36 11.31 -2.85
C ALA A 203 9.09 12.79 -2.58
N ALA A 204 8.48 13.13 -1.45
CA ALA A 204 8.20 14.51 -1.06
C ALA A 204 9.48 15.37 -0.98
N ASN A 205 10.60 14.84 -0.51
CA ASN A 205 11.90 15.51 -0.50
C ASN A 205 12.45 15.79 -1.92
N GLN A 206 11.89 15.15 -2.95
CA GLN A 206 12.24 15.37 -4.37
C GLN A 206 11.13 16.12 -5.14
N GLY A 207 10.16 16.72 -4.44
CA GLY A 207 9.05 17.46 -5.04
C GLY A 207 7.93 16.58 -5.62
N VAL A 208 7.94 15.27 -5.36
CA VAL A 208 6.91 14.32 -5.77
C VAL A 208 5.85 14.24 -4.68
N SER A 209 4.63 14.63 -4.99
CA SER A 209 3.49 14.63 -4.07
C SER A 209 2.70 13.32 -4.08
N CYS A 210 1.90 13.09 -3.06
CA CYS A 210 0.98 11.95 -2.96
C CYS A 210 -0.47 12.43 -3.03
N TYR A 211 -1.32 11.71 -3.77
CA TYR A 211 -2.74 12.04 -3.92
C TYR A 211 -3.62 10.80 -3.72
N MET A 212 -4.67 10.96 -2.93
CA MET A 212 -5.79 10.02 -2.85
C MET A 212 -6.85 10.43 -3.87
N ILE A 213 -7.24 9.51 -4.75
CA ILE A 213 -8.24 9.72 -5.81
C ILE A 213 -9.57 9.16 -5.34
N ALA A 214 -10.45 10.06 -4.95
CA ALA A 214 -11.67 9.74 -4.19
C ALA A 214 -12.66 8.83 -4.93
N LYS A 215 -12.83 9.02 -6.25
CA LYS A 215 -13.75 8.24 -7.07
C LYS A 215 -13.20 6.86 -7.47
N SER A 216 -11.88 6.66 -7.37
CA SER A 216 -11.26 5.34 -7.54
C SER A 216 -11.42 4.55 -6.26
N LYS A 217 -12.10 3.40 -6.29
CA LYS A 217 -12.42 2.60 -5.10
C LYS A 217 -11.95 1.17 -5.23
N ILE A 218 -11.38 0.66 -4.14
CA ILE A 218 -11.07 -0.75 -3.97
C ILE A 218 -11.48 -1.19 -2.56
N TYR A 219 -11.55 -2.51 -2.35
CA TYR A 219 -11.96 -3.12 -1.08
C TYR A 219 -10.84 -4.01 -0.55
N HIS A 220 -10.48 -3.86 0.73
CA HIS A 220 -9.39 -4.59 1.37
C HIS A 220 -9.90 -5.60 2.39
N LYS A 221 -9.51 -6.88 2.25
CA LYS A 221 -9.85 -7.98 3.14
C LYS A 221 -8.90 -8.04 4.35
N VAL A 222 -8.94 -7.03 5.21
CA VAL A 222 -7.96 -6.79 6.31
C VAL A 222 -7.76 -7.98 7.26
N SER A 223 -8.69 -8.92 7.33
CA SER A 223 -8.69 -10.00 8.31
C SER A 223 -7.88 -11.23 7.92
N ALA A 224 -7.49 -11.36 6.64
CA ALA A 224 -6.97 -12.61 6.08
C ALA A 224 -5.49 -12.85 6.34
N SER A 225 -4.69 -11.82 6.55
CA SER A 225 -3.24 -11.95 6.73
C SER A 225 -2.81 -11.72 8.18
N ILE A 226 -2.35 -12.78 8.83
CA ILE A 226 -1.61 -12.81 10.11
C ILE A 226 -2.45 -12.46 11.36
N GLY A 227 -3.19 -13.43 11.90
CA GLY A 227 -3.51 -13.54 13.34
C GLY A 227 -4.08 -12.29 14.04
N GLY A 228 -5.13 -11.68 13.49
CA GLY A 228 -5.92 -10.65 14.17
C GLY A 228 -5.18 -9.36 14.59
N ASN A 229 -5.93 -8.29 14.79
CA ASN A 229 -5.40 -6.95 15.15
C ASN A 229 -4.68 -6.84 16.53
N ARG A 230 -4.63 -7.91 17.34
CA ARG A 230 -4.12 -7.92 18.72
C ARG A 230 -2.83 -8.72 18.94
N SER A 231 -2.15 -9.17 17.88
CA SER A 231 -0.88 -9.89 18.04
C SER A 231 0.20 -8.94 18.59
N PHE A 232 0.76 -9.29 19.75
CA PHE A 232 1.89 -8.58 20.40
C PHE A 232 3.06 -8.40 19.41
N LEU A 233 3.42 -9.45 18.67
CA LEU A 233 4.48 -9.43 17.67
C LEU A 233 4.20 -8.44 16.53
N LYS A 234 2.93 -8.31 16.10
CA LYS A 234 2.53 -7.33 15.08
C LYS A 234 2.73 -5.90 15.57
N ASN A 235 2.33 -5.63 16.81
CA ASN A 235 2.45 -4.29 17.41
C ASN A 235 3.91 -3.90 17.65
N THR A 236 4.75 -4.82 18.11
CA THR A 236 6.20 -4.57 18.29
C THR A 236 6.87 -4.29 16.94
N ARG A 237 6.55 -5.04 15.88
CA ARG A 237 7.08 -4.78 14.52
C ARG A 237 6.68 -3.39 14.01
N LYS A 238 5.41 -2.99 14.19
CA LYS A 238 4.93 -1.65 13.81
C LYS A 238 5.65 -0.56 14.58
N LEU A 239 5.85 -0.74 15.89
CA LEU A 239 6.60 0.20 16.72
C LEU A 239 8.05 0.36 16.24
N TRP A 240 8.75 -0.73 16.01
CA TRP A 240 10.12 -0.69 15.51
C TRP A 240 10.22 -0.03 14.13
N ALA A 241 9.28 -0.32 13.21
CA ALA A 241 9.20 0.31 11.91
C ALA A 241 8.98 1.83 12.04
N LEU A 242 8.08 2.26 12.91
CA LEU A 242 7.81 3.68 13.18
C LEU A 242 9.05 4.40 13.76
N LEU A 243 9.72 3.83 14.76
CA LEU A 243 10.93 4.41 15.35
C LEU A 243 12.06 4.51 14.32
N LYS A 244 12.20 3.48 13.48
CA LYS A 244 13.16 3.49 12.37
C LYS A 244 12.85 4.59 11.36
N LEU A 245 11.58 4.75 10.98
CA LEU A 245 11.11 5.80 10.08
C LEU A 245 11.44 7.19 10.64
N ILE A 246 11.11 7.44 11.92
CA ILE A 246 11.39 8.71 12.58
C ILE A 246 12.90 8.98 12.60
N ARG A 247 13.69 8.00 13.01
CA ARG A 247 15.16 8.13 13.05
C ARG A 247 15.75 8.47 11.69
N ARG A 248 15.26 7.84 10.63
CA ARG A 248 15.74 8.06 9.25
C ARG A 248 15.44 9.47 8.75
N HIS A 249 14.23 9.96 8.98
CA HIS A 249 13.77 11.24 8.41
C HIS A 249 13.97 12.45 9.33
N LYS A 250 14.13 12.26 10.62
CA LYS A 250 14.21 13.33 11.63
C LYS A 250 15.43 13.24 12.56
N GLY A 251 16.23 12.18 12.46
CA GLY A 251 17.42 11.96 13.27
C GLY A 251 17.13 11.51 14.71
N TYR A 252 18.21 11.29 15.47
CA TYR A 252 18.12 10.69 16.81
C TYR A 252 17.39 11.56 17.83
N PHE A 253 17.64 12.86 17.85
CA PHE A 253 17.06 13.77 18.84
C PHE A 253 15.52 13.78 18.75
N ILE A 254 14.98 13.93 17.55
CA ILE A 254 13.52 13.88 17.35
C ILE A 254 12.97 12.48 17.67
N THR A 255 13.72 11.41 17.41
CA THR A 255 13.30 10.05 17.77
C THR A 255 13.08 9.91 19.28
N LEU A 256 13.94 10.49 20.11
CA LEU A 256 13.76 10.48 21.56
C LEU A 256 12.50 11.26 21.99
N ILE A 257 12.29 12.46 21.42
CA ILE A 257 11.08 13.26 21.69
C ILE A 257 9.82 12.49 21.29
N SER A 258 9.82 11.93 20.09
CA SER A 258 8.69 11.15 19.56
C SER A 258 8.41 9.90 20.39
N PHE A 259 9.44 9.24 20.92
CA PHE A 259 9.26 8.11 21.83
C PHE A 259 8.57 8.53 23.13
N VAL A 260 8.96 9.65 23.73
CA VAL A 260 8.30 10.20 24.93
C VAL A 260 6.83 10.54 24.62
N CYS A 261 6.55 11.19 23.50
CA CYS A 261 5.18 11.48 23.05
C CYS A 261 4.35 10.21 22.89
N LEU A 262 4.93 9.16 22.31
CA LEU A 262 4.26 7.87 22.10
C LEU A 262 3.92 7.19 23.43
N VAL A 263 4.87 7.14 24.38
CA VAL A 263 4.63 6.60 25.71
C VAL A 263 3.50 7.36 26.43
N TYR A 264 3.50 8.69 26.33
CA TYR A 264 2.43 9.53 26.89
C TYR A 264 1.05 9.22 26.24
N GLN A 265 1.00 9.08 24.93
CA GLN A 265 -0.25 8.73 24.22
C GLN A 265 -0.79 7.36 24.63
N ILE A 266 0.08 6.34 24.73
CA ILE A 266 -0.30 4.99 25.16
C ILE A 266 -0.82 5.02 26.61
N SER A 267 -0.14 5.72 27.52
CA SER A 267 -0.58 5.84 28.92
C SER A 267 -1.94 6.53 29.02
N LYS A 268 -2.16 7.62 28.27
CA LYS A 268 -3.44 8.33 28.25
C LYS A 268 -4.60 7.44 27.74
N GLN A 269 -4.34 6.64 26.70
CA GLN A 269 -5.35 5.67 26.20
C GLN A 269 -5.67 4.61 27.24
N TYR A 270 -4.68 4.11 27.96
CA TYR A 270 -4.88 3.14 29.04
C TYR A 270 -5.73 3.72 30.18
N PHE A 271 -5.42 4.93 30.66
CA PHE A 271 -6.20 5.61 31.70
C PHE A 271 -7.65 5.91 31.28
N ASN A 272 -7.88 6.31 30.01
CA ASN A 272 -9.24 6.54 29.52
C ASN A 272 -10.05 5.25 29.39
N SER A 273 -9.41 4.13 28.99
CA SER A 273 -10.10 2.84 28.86
C SER A 273 -10.49 2.22 30.24
N THR A 274 -9.78 2.56 31.30
CA THR A 274 -10.12 2.13 32.67
C THR A 274 -11.26 2.94 33.29
N LYS A 275 -11.42 4.22 32.93
CA LYS A 275 -12.54 5.07 33.39
C LYS A 275 -13.91 4.66 32.80
N PHE A 276 -13.96 3.98 31.68
CA PHE A 276 -15.22 3.48 31.07
C PHE A 276 -15.61 2.07 31.55
N ARG A 277 -14.85 1.47 32.47
CA ARG A 277 -15.14 0.15 33.06
C ARG A 277 -15.64 0.22 34.51
N GLN A 278 -15.82 1.42 35.05
CA GLN A 278 -16.54 1.71 36.29
C GLN A 278 -17.89 2.39 35.94
#